data_7988f813410f8a0c275eb2b6845a31ac
#
_entry.id   7988f813410f8a0c275eb2b6845a31ac
#
_cell.length_a   1.000
_cell.length_b   1.000
_cell.length_c   1.000
_cell.angle_alpha   90.00
_cell.angle_beta   90.00
_cell.angle_gamma   90.00
#
_symmetry.space_group_name_H-M   'P 1'
#
loop_
_entity.id
_entity.type
_entity.pdbx_description
1 polymer ?
#
loop_
_entity_poly.entity_id
_entity_poly.type
_entity_poly.pdbx_seq_one_letter_code
_entity_poly.pdbx_strand_id
1 'polypeptide(L)'
;MALGGAYGIAVSMLMAVTTVLAALVALKWGYNPLLVVVVNGFFLAIELIFVAANMTKLIEGGWFPLLLACVIAFVMLTWRSGWQLLEQERSKLRQPEDAFVEWVVNTPPIRLPGAAAIFTAATTGIPLGLTHHLRHNRVLHERVLFIASVSVDQPRVATTERIKLVPVGAGIFRVLFYFGFMETPDVMEGLRVACLQQPELHGIDPENITYYFRRVMVIATEKTSGMAVWRKTLFAAMHLNANLPAAYFGVPCAQVVEVGLEVEI
;
A
#
# COMPACT_ATOMS: atom_id res chain seq x y z
N MET A 1 40.20 -11.13 11.60
CA MET A 1 39.37 -12.30 11.96
C MET A 1 37.88 -11.95 12.16
N ALA A 2 37.52 -10.82 12.77
CA ALA A 2 36.10 -10.43 13.00
C ALA A 2 35.23 -10.40 11.73
N LEU A 3 35.75 -9.89 10.60
CA LEU A 3 35.00 -9.80 9.33
C LEU A 3 34.67 -11.18 8.77
N GLY A 4 35.57 -12.17 8.88
CA GLY A 4 35.32 -13.53 8.43
C GLY A 4 34.26 -14.26 9.26
N GLY A 5 34.20 -14.01 10.57
CA GLY A 5 33.15 -14.52 11.46
C GLY A 5 31.78 -13.92 11.13
N ALA A 6 31.71 -12.59 10.93
CA ALA A 6 30.50 -11.89 10.54
C ALA A 6 29.95 -12.38 9.20
N TYR A 7 30.81 -12.51 8.18
CA TYR A 7 30.44 -13.01 6.87
C TYR A 7 29.96 -14.46 6.91
N GLY A 8 30.69 -15.34 7.62
CA GLY A 8 30.34 -16.76 7.73
C GLY A 8 28.94 -16.97 8.33
N ILE A 9 28.60 -16.26 9.41
CA ILE A 9 27.27 -16.33 10.05
C ILE A 9 26.19 -15.78 9.11
N ALA A 10 26.40 -14.60 8.53
CA ALA A 10 25.42 -13.98 7.63
C ALA A 10 25.08 -14.86 6.43
N VAL A 11 26.11 -15.43 5.75
CA VAL A 11 25.92 -16.27 4.57
C VAL A 11 25.26 -17.59 4.93
N SER A 12 25.71 -18.29 5.99
CA SER A 12 25.13 -19.58 6.36
C SER A 12 23.66 -19.44 6.80
N MET A 13 23.30 -18.38 7.52
CA MET A 13 21.89 -18.11 7.85
C MET A 13 21.06 -17.73 6.62
N LEU A 14 21.63 -16.96 5.68
CA LEU A 14 20.95 -16.62 4.43
C LEU A 14 20.64 -17.88 3.61
N MET A 15 21.59 -18.83 3.51
CA MET A 15 21.36 -20.09 2.81
C MET A 15 20.19 -20.85 3.43
N ALA A 16 20.18 -21.05 4.76
CA ALA A 16 19.11 -21.75 5.45
C ALA A 16 17.73 -21.09 5.24
N VAL A 17 17.65 -19.77 5.31
CA VAL A 17 16.42 -19.02 5.03
C VAL A 17 15.99 -19.20 3.58
N THR A 18 16.94 -19.15 2.63
CA THR A 18 16.65 -19.30 1.19
C THR A 18 16.10 -20.69 0.87
N THR A 19 16.64 -21.74 1.49
CA THR A 19 16.16 -23.13 1.32
C THR A 19 14.74 -23.29 1.85
N VAL A 20 14.41 -22.69 3.00
CA VAL A 20 13.04 -22.68 3.53
C VAL A 20 12.09 -21.94 2.59
N LEU A 21 12.49 -20.77 2.10
CA LEU A 21 11.67 -20.00 1.14
C LEU A 21 11.46 -20.75 -0.17
N ALA A 22 12.51 -21.41 -0.70
CA ALA A 22 12.44 -22.24 -1.90
C ALA A 22 11.44 -23.41 -1.72
N ALA A 23 11.45 -24.05 -0.55
CA ALA A 23 10.48 -25.08 -0.22
C ALA A 23 9.04 -24.56 -0.22
N LEU A 24 8.79 -23.39 0.40
CA LEU A 24 7.46 -22.76 0.41
C LEU A 24 6.97 -22.37 -0.99
N VAL A 25 7.87 -21.84 -1.83
CA VAL A 25 7.56 -21.51 -3.24
C VAL A 25 7.24 -22.78 -4.04
N ALA A 26 8.04 -23.84 -3.88
CA ALA A 26 7.81 -25.11 -4.57
C ALA A 26 6.45 -25.72 -4.19
N LEU A 27 6.07 -25.67 -2.90
CA LEU A 27 4.75 -26.11 -2.45
C LEU A 27 3.63 -25.25 -3.06
N LYS A 28 3.80 -23.93 -3.14
CA LYS A 28 2.83 -23.03 -3.78
C LYS A 28 2.67 -23.30 -5.28
N TRP A 29 3.71 -23.75 -5.95
CA TRP A 29 3.68 -24.12 -7.37
C TRP A 29 3.09 -25.53 -7.62
N GLY A 30 2.72 -26.25 -6.56
CA GLY A 30 2.07 -27.56 -6.66
C GLY A 30 3.03 -28.75 -6.86
N TYR A 31 4.32 -28.58 -6.58
CA TYR A 31 5.25 -29.72 -6.56
C TYR A 31 4.87 -30.74 -5.47
N ASN A 32 5.23 -31.99 -5.69
CA ASN A 32 4.96 -33.06 -4.73
C ASN A 32 5.56 -32.72 -3.36
N PRO A 33 4.75 -32.62 -2.29
CA PRO A 33 5.21 -32.18 -0.98
C PRO A 33 6.26 -33.11 -0.37
N LEU A 34 6.17 -34.41 -0.61
CA LEU A 34 7.17 -35.37 -0.13
C LEU A 34 8.54 -35.08 -0.75
N LEU A 35 8.59 -34.86 -2.06
CA LEU A 35 9.83 -34.56 -2.79
C LEU A 35 10.42 -33.23 -2.32
N VAL A 36 9.57 -32.21 -2.12
CA VAL A 36 10.00 -30.90 -1.60
C VAL A 36 10.63 -31.04 -0.21
N VAL A 37 9.98 -31.79 0.70
CA VAL A 37 10.50 -31.99 2.06
C VAL A 37 11.79 -32.79 2.06
N VAL A 38 11.91 -33.87 1.25
CA VAL A 38 13.12 -34.68 1.19
C VAL A 38 14.28 -33.86 0.64
N VAL A 39 14.12 -33.19 -0.50
CA VAL A 39 15.21 -32.45 -1.15
C VAL A 39 15.62 -31.23 -0.33
N ASN A 40 14.66 -30.36 0.03
CA ASN A 40 14.99 -29.16 0.78
C ASN A 40 15.38 -29.48 2.24
N GLY A 41 14.83 -30.55 2.82
CA GLY A 41 15.20 -31.00 4.16
C GLY A 41 16.65 -31.51 4.20
N PHE A 42 17.11 -32.21 3.16
CA PHE A 42 18.49 -32.62 3.05
C PHE A 42 19.45 -31.42 2.99
N PHE A 43 19.18 -30.43 2.11
CA PHE A 43 20.00 -29.23 2.04
C PHE A 43 19.95 -28.43 3.33
N LEU A 44 18.76 -28.25 3.93
CA LEU A 44 18.60 -27.53 5.19
C LEU A 44 19.41 -28.18 6.33
N ALA A 45 19.47 -29.53 6.38
CA ALA A 45 20.27 -30.22 7.39
C ALA A 45 21.76 -29.89 7.26
N ILE A 46 22.30 -29.87 6.03
CA ILE A 46 23.70 -29.50 5.77
C ILE A 46 23.93 -28.02 6.18
N GLU A 47 23.02 -27.13 5.78
CA GLU A 47 23.14 -25.71 6.07
C GLU A 47 23.08 -25.41 7.57
N LEU A 48 22.24 -26.13 8.33
CA LEU A 48 22.19 -26.02 9.79
C LEU A 48 23.51 -26.48 10.45
N ILE A 49 24.21 -27.45 9.89
CA ILE A 49 25.57 -27.83 10.34
C ILE A 49 26.54 -26.65 10.13
N PHE A 50 26.48 -26.00 8.95
CA PHE A 50 27.31 -24.82 8.68
C PHE A 50 26.96 -23.64 9.63
N VAL A 51 25.67 -23.39 9.89
CA VAL A 51 25.23 -22.38 10.88
C VAL A 51 25.81 -22.71 12.25
N ALA A 52 25.68 -23.96 12.72
CA ALA A 52 26.20 -24.41 14.00
C ALA A 52 27.72 -24.23 14.10
N ALA A 53 28.45 -24.60 13.07
CA ALA A 53 29.90 -24.41 13.00
C ALA A 53 30.32 -22.93 13.05
N ASN A 54 29.56 -22.05 12.40
CA ASN A 54 29.85 -20.62 12.43
C ASN A 54 29.41 -19.93 13.72
N MET A 55 28.46 -20.49 14.50
CA MET A 55 28.06 -19.97 15.80
C MET A 55 29.22 -19.90 16.81
N THR A 56 30.24 -20.74 16.67
CA THR A 56 31.46 -20.66 17.50
C THR A 56 32.18 -19.32 17.36
N LYS A 57 32.02 -18.63 16.21
CA LYS A 57 32.63 -17.34 15.90
C LYS A 57 31.74 -16.14 16.27
N LEU A 58 30.64 -16.37 16.99
CA LEU A 58 29.68 -15.32 17.35
C LEU A 58 30.36 -14.17 18.12
N ILE A 59 31.19 -14.49 19.12
CA ILE A 59 31.89 -13.52 19.95
C ILE A 59 33.01 -12.80 19.16
N GLU A 60 33.60 -13.47 18.18
CA GLU A 60 34.71 -12.91 17.36
C GLU A 60 34.25 -11.89 16.29
N GLY A 61 32.95 -11.55 16.24
CA GLY A 61 32.41 -10.55 15.29
C GLY A 61 31.08 -10.94 14.65
N GLY A 62 30.61 -12.18 14.80
CA GLY A 62 29.34 -12.68 14.26
C GLY A 62 28.11 -12.07 14.92
N TRP A 63 28.23 -11.46 16.11
CA TRP A 63 27.13 -10.78 16.80
C TRP A 63 26.63 -9.55 16.05
N PHE A 64 27.50 -8.85 15.31
CA PHE A 64 27.15 -7.59 14.63
C PHE A 64 26.06 -7.76 13.55
N PRO A 65 26.19 -8.67 12.56
CA PRO A 65 25.12 -8.87 11.58
C PRO A 65 23.82 -9.35 12.22
N LEU A 66 23.85 -10.12 13.31
CA LEU A 66 22.64 -10.55 14.00
C LEU A 66 21.96 -9.39 14.71
N LEU A 67 22.73 -8.52 15.39
CA LEU A 67 22.18 -7.32 16.01
C LEU A 67 21.52 -6.41 14.94
N LEU A 68 22.21 -6.19 13.82
CA LEU A 68 21.68 -5.38 12.72
C LEU A 68 20.40 -6.00 12.14
N ALA A 69 20.38 -7.31 11.93
CA ALA A 69 19.20 -8.03 11.47
C ALA A 69 18.03 -7.90 12.46
N CYS A 70 18.27 -8.00 13.77
CA CYS A 70 17.25 -7.80 14.80
C CYS A 70 16.68 -6.36 14.77
N VAL A 71 17.53 -5.34 14.63
CA VAL A 71 17.09 -3.94 14.52
C VAL A 71 16.22 -3.73 13.29
N ILE A 72 16.66 -4.22 12.13
CA ILE A 72 15.90 -4.10 10.89
C ILE A 72 14.57 -4.85 11.00
N ALA A 73 14.58 -6.09 11.50
CA ALA A 73 13.37 -6.88 11.70
C ALA A 73 12.39 -6.18 12.66
N PHE A 74 12.89 -5.58 13.73
CA PHE A 74 12.09 -4.81 14.67
C PHE A 74 11.42 -3.61 14.00
N VAL A 75 12.14 -2.85 13.16
CA VAL A 75 11.59 -1.72 12.40
C VAL A 75 10.53 -2.21 11.41
N MET A 76 10.80 -3.28 10.67
CA MET A 76 9.84 -3.88 9.72
C MET A 76 8.58 -4.39 10.41
N LEU A 77 8.71 -5.09 11.54
CA LEU A 77 7.58 -5.58 12.32
C LEU A 77 6.78 -4.42 12.96
N THR A 78 7.46 -3.35 13.34
CA THR A 78 6.79 -2.14 13.85
C THR A 78 5.99 -1.47 12.75
N TRP A 79 6.56 -1.33 11.55
CA TRP A 79 5.86 -0.81 10.39
C TRP A 79 4.63 -1.64 10.04
N ARG A 80 4.78 -2.96 9.94
CA ARG A 80 3.68 -3.89 9.63
C ARG A 80 2.53 -3.81 10.65
N SER A 81 2.87 -3.85 11.95
CA SER A 81 1.88 -3.77 13.02
C SER A 81 1.17 -2.42 13.05
N GLY A 82 1.93 -1.33 12.87
CA GLY A 82 1.37 0.02 12.81
C GLY A 82 0.45 0.21 11.60
N TRP A 83 0.83 -0.33 10.44
CA TRP A 83 0.00 -0.29 9.23
C TRP A 83 -1.31 -1.06 9.41
N GLN A 84 -1.26 -2.25 10.01
CA GLN A 84 -2.46 -3.04 10.30
C GLN A 84 -3.40 -2.31 11.25
N LEU A 85 -2.87 -1.71 12.31
CA LEU A 85 -3.66 -0.93 13.27
C LEU A 85 -4.30 0.30 12.60
N LEU A 86 -3.52 1.03 11.80
CA LEU A 86 -4.00 2.18 11.04
C LEU A 86 -5.14 1.80 10.08
N GLU A 87 -5.01 0.66 9.37
CA GLU A 87 -6.04 0.21 8.44
C GLU A 87 -7.31 -0.27 9.19
N GLN A 88 -7.16 -0.89 10.35
CA GLN A 88 -8.29 -1.22 11.21
C GLN A 88 -9.07 0.02 11.65
N GLU A 89 -8.39 1.07 12.11
CA GLU A 89 -9.05 2.32 12.51
C GLU A 89 -9.69 3.03 11.31
N ARG A 90 -9.03 3.03 10.16
CA ARG A 90 -9.60 3.56 8.91
C ARG A 90 -10.85 2.81 8.46
N SER A 91 -10.87 1.49 8.60
CA SER A 91 -12.02 0.67 8.19
C SER A 91 -13.28 0.99 8.98
N LYS A 92 -13.15 1.36 10.26
CA LYS A 92 -14.27 1.79 11.12
C LYS A 92 -14.89 3.11 10.65
N LEU A 93 -14.11 3.96 9.99
CA LEU A 93 -14.55 5.28 9.51
C LEU A 93 -15.13 5.24 8.10
N ARG A 94 -14.98 4.13 7.38
CA ARG A 94 -15.49 3.99 6.00
C ARG A 94 -17.01 3.91 6.00
N GLN A 95 -17.62 4.66 5.09
CA GLN A 95 -19.05 4.56 4.82
C GLN A 95 -19.33 3.60 3.66
N PRO A 96 -20.41 2.79 3.72
CA PRO A 96 -20.89 2.02 2.58
C PRO A 96 -21.25 2.94 1.40
N GLU A 97 -21.03 2.46 0.18
CA GLU A 97 -21.30 3.25 -1.04
C GLU A 97 -22.78 3.58 -1.17
N ASP A 98 -23.65 2.60 -0.94
CA ASP A 98 -25.10 2.76 -1.07
C ASP A 98 -25.65 3.84 -0.14
N ALA A 99 -25.25 3.80 1.13
CA ALA A 99 -25.66 4.79 2.12
C ALA A 99 -25.17 6.20 1.78
N PHE A 100 -23.97 6.30 1.19
CA PHE A 100 -23.44 7.60 0.77
C PHE A 100 -24.17 8.14 -0.45
N VAL A 101 -24.43 7.31 -1.46
CA VAL A 101 -25.17 7.71 -2.67
C VAL A 101 -26.59 8.13 -2.29
N GLU A 102 -27.27 7.38 -1.43
CA GLU A 102 -28.60 7.73 -0.91
C GLU A 102 -28.58 9.07 -0.18
N TRP A 103 -27.55 9.32 0.65
CA TRP A 103 -27.40 10.61 1.34
C TRP A 103 -27.19 11.77 0.35
N VAL A 104 -26.36 11.58 -0.70
CA VAL A 104 -26.12 12.61 -1.73
C VAL A 104 -27.38 12.92 -2.53
N VAL A 105 -28.23 11.94 -2.76
CA VAL A 105 -29.50 12.10 -3.48
C VAL A 105 -30.54 12.80 -2.60
N ASN A 106 -30.65 12.40 -1.33
CA ASN A 106 -31.65 12.95 -0.40
C ASN A 106 -31.27 14.34 0.16
N THR A 107 -29.97 14.63 0.24
CA THR A 107 -29.46 15.91 0.73
C THR A 107 -28.40 16.43 -0.26
N PRO A 108 -28.83 16.91 -1.44
CA PRO A 108 -27.90 17.23 -2.51
C PRO A 108 -26.96 18.37 -2.09
N PRO A 109 -25.62 18.13 -2.12
CA PRO A 109 -24.64 19.18 -1.89
C PRO A 109 -24.64 20.17 -3.06
N ILE A 110 -24.10 21.36 -2.83
CA ILE A 110 -23.87 22.32 -3.91
C ILE A 110 -22.92 21.68 -4.95
N ARG A 111 -23.34 21.67 -6.22
CA ARG A 111 -22.53 21.13 -7.31
C ARG A 111 -21.70 22.24 -7.94
N LEU A 112 -20.38 22.03 -7.98
CA LEU A 112 -19.46 22.90 -8.70
C LEU A 112 -19.30 22.39 -10.13
N PRO A 113 -19.26 23.30 -11.13
CA PRO A 113 -19.03 22.90 -12.50
C PRO A 113 -17.67 22.19 -12.66
N GLY A 114 -17.62 21.21 -13.57
CA GLY A 114 -16.41 20.45 -13.87
C GLY A 114 -16.27 19.15 -13.10
N ALA A 115 -15.03 18.68 -13.00
CA ALA A 115 -14.70 17.37 -12.42
C ALA A 115 -13.64 17.48 -11.31
N ALA A 116 -13.68 16.54 -10.38
CA ALA A 116 -12.64 16.34 -9.37
C ALA A 116 -12.21 14.87 -9.32
N ALA A 117 -10.93 14.64 -9.13
CA ALA A 117 -10.35 13.31 -8.99
C ALA A 117 -9.89 13.11 -7.54
N ILE A 118 -10.34 12.03 -6.91
CA ILE A 118 -10.01 11.71 -5.51
C ILE A 118 -9.23 10.41 -5.48
N PHE A 119 -7.96 10.50 -5.09
CA PHE A 119 -7.12 9.33 -4.98
C PHE A 119 -7.46 8.49 -3.75
N THR A 120 -7.60 7.18 -3.96
CA THR A 120 -7.89 6.20 -2.92
C THR A 120 -7.06 4.94 -3.11
N ALA A 121 -6.59 4.34 -2.02
CA ALA A 121 -5.97 3.03 -2.05
C ALA A 121 -7.00 1.88 -2.06
N ALA A 122 -8.26 2.18 -1.74
CA ALA A 122 -9.32 1.19 -1.66
C ALA A 122 -10.05 1.08 -3.01
N THR A 123 -10.29 -0.15 -3.43
CA THR A 123 -11.05 -0.48 -4.64
C THR A 123 -12.56 -0.43 -4.41
N THR A 124 -13.01 -0.32 -3.17
CA THR A 124 -14.42 -0.25 -2.76
C THR A 124 -14.61 0.77 -1.63
N GLY A 125 -15.85 1.20 -1.40
CA GLY A 125 -16.21 2.16 -0.36
C GLY A 125 -15.88 3.61 -0.73
N ILE A 126 -16.37 4.54 0.07
CA ILE A 126 -16.18 5.98 -0.15
C ILE A 126 -14.83 6.43 0.44
N PRO A 127 -14.03 7.20 -0.32
CA PRO A 127 -12.79 7.77 0.21
C PRO A 127 -13.04 8.67 1.42
N LEU A 128 -12.37 8.40 2.55
CA LEU A 128 -12.53 9.19 3.77
C LEU A 128 -12.26 10.68 3.58
N GLY A 129 -11.33 11.03 2.66
CA GLY A 129 -11.06 12.43 2.31
C GLY A 129 -12.27 13.14 1.74
N LEU A 130 -13.10 12.46 0.93
CA LEU A 130 -14.34 13.02 0.40
C LEU A 130 -15.37 13.22 1.49
N THR A 131 -15.57 12.24 2.35
CA THR A 131 -16.53 12.35 3.46
C THR A 131 -16.18 13.53 4.38
N HIS A 132 -14.90 13.69 4.66
CA HIS A 132 -14.40 14.81 5.45
C HIS A 132 -14.60 16.14 4.73
N HIS A 133 -14.24 16.24 3.46
CA HIS A 133 -14.44 17.42 2.62
C HIS A 133 -15.92 17.85 2.56
N LEU A 134 -16.83 16.90 2.32
CA LEU A 134 -18.25 17.15 2.25
C LEU A 134 -18.86 17.59 3.59
N ARG A 135 -18.40 17.03 4.71
CA ARG A 135 -18.87 17.42 6.04
C ARG A 135 -18.60 18.89 6.33
N HIS A 136 -17.45 19.41 5.91
CA HIS A 136 -17.01 20.78 6.21
C HIS A 136 -17.39 21.77 5.12
N ASN A 137 -17.18 21.42 3.85
CA ASN A 137 -17.36 22.36 2.74
C ASN A 137 -18.76 22.28 2.09
N ARG A 138 -19.46 21.15 2.23
CA ARG A 138 -20.82 20.90 1.66
C ARG A 138 -20.93 21.13 0.14
N VAL A 139 -19.80 21.01 -0.57
CA VAL A 139 -19.72 21.14 -2.02
C VAL A 139 -19.17 19.86 -2.64
N LEU A 140 -19.64 19.56 -3.85
CA LEU A 140 -19.20 18.42 -4.66
C LEU A 140 -19.14 18.85 -6.11
N HIS A 141 -18.18 18.36 -6.88
CA HIS A 141 -18.17 18.63 -8.31
C HIS A 141 -19.28 17.84 -9.03
N GLU A 142 -19.65 18.31 -10.21
CA GLU A 142 -20.67 17.62 -11.04
C GLU A 142 -20.25 16.20 -11.35
N ARG A 143 -18.95 16.00 -11.66
CA ARG A 143 -18.35 14.69 -11.87
C ARG A 143 -17.22 14.46 -10.87
N VAL A 144 -17.27 13.31 -10.21
CA VAL A 144 -16.26 12.92 -9.20
C VAL A 144 -15.69 11.56 -9.60
N LEU A 145 -14.36 11.51 -9.71
CA LEU A 145 -13.62 10.31 -10.09
C LEU A 145 -12.87 9.77 -8.87
N PHE A 146 -13.21 8.57 -8.42
CA PHE A 146 -12.38 7.84 -7.44
C PHE A 146 -11.31 7.08 -8.18
N ILE A 147 -10.08 7.51 -8.04
CA ILE A 147 -8.93 6.92 -8.72
C ILE A 147 -8.22 5.96 -7.78
N ALA A 148 -8.13 4.69 -8.20
CA ALA A 148 -7.35 3.69 -7.50
C ALA A 148 -6.37 2.99 -8.46
N SER A 149 -5.12 2.83 -8.00
CA SER A 149 -4.10 2.04 -8.69
C SER A 149 -4.01 0.66 -8.07
N VAL A 150 -4.08 -0.37 -8.89
CA VAL A 150 -4.05 -1.78 -8.49
C VAL A 150 -2.85 -2.44 -9.16
N SER A 151 -1.92 -2.96 -8.38
CA SER A 151 -0.84 -3.79 -8.91
C SER A 151 -1.32 -5.23 -9.09
N VAL A 152 -1.03 -5.81 -10.25
CA VAL A 152 -1.36 -7.21 -10.58
C VAL A 152 -0.10 -8.05 -10.69
N ASP A 153 -0.24 -9.36 -10.49
CA ASP A 153 0.87 -10.35 -10.55
C ASP A 153 1.29 -10.69 -12.00
N GLN A 154 1.28 -9.67 -12.88
CA GLN A 154 1.74 -9.76 -14.26
C GLN A 154 2.85 -8.73 -14.49
N PRO A 155 3.86 -9.01 -15.33
CA PRO A 155 4.91 -8.04 -15.62
C PRO A 155 4.38 -6.73 -16.19
N ARG A 156 3.45 -6.84 -17.13
CA ARG A 156 2.82 -5.71 -17.83
C ARG A 156 1.36 -6.03 -18.13
N VAL A 157 0.50 -4.99 -18.08
CA VAL A 157 -0.93 -5.09 -18.39
C VAL A 157 -1.18 -4.53 -19.79
N ALA A 158 -1.97 -5.24 -20.59
CA ALA A 158 -2.38 -4.75 -21.92
C ALA A 158 -3.19 -3.45 -21.77
N THR A 159 -3.01 -2.53 -22.71
CA THR A 159 -3.68 -1.22 -22.68
C THR A 159 -5.21 -1.32 -22.60
N THR A 160 -5.79 -2.37 -23.21
CA THR A 160 -7.23 -2.63 -23.21
C THR A 160 -7.78 -3.09 -21.86
N GLU A 161 -6.94 -3.69 -21.01
CA GLU A 161 -7.31 -4.21 -19.69
C GLU A 161 -6.87 -3.30 -18.54
N ARG A 162 -6.17 -2.21 -18.89
CA ARG A 162 -5.54 -1.30 -17.92
C ARG A 162 -6.55 -0.47 -17.16
N ILE A 163 -7.73 -0.19 -17.73
CA ILE A 163 -8.71 0.75 -17.18
C ILE A 163 -10.05 0.05 -17.00
N LYS A 164 -10.56 0.11 -15.78
CA LYS A 164 -11.93 -0.34 -15.49
C LYS A 164 -12.71 0.81 -14.85
N LEU A 165 -13.79 1.21 -15.53
CA LEU A 165 -14.73 2.21 -15.05
C LEU A 165 -15.90 1.50 -14.36
N VAL A 166 -16.23 1.94 -13.15
CA VAL A 166 -17.39 1.45 -12.38
C VAL A 166 -18.22 2.64 -11.96
N PRO A 167 -19.48 2.77 -12.42
CA PRO A 167 -20.38 3.81 -11.96
C PRO A 167 -20.75 3.54 -10.49
N VAL A 168 -20.62 4.56 -9.64
CA VAL A 168 -21.03 4.51 -8.23
C VAL A 168 -22.41 5.11 -8.05
N GLY A 169 -22.75 6.14 -8.83
CA GLY A 169 -24.03 6.85 -8.79
C GLY A 169 -23.89 8.35 -8.55
N ALA A 170 -24.94 9.10 -8.81
CA ALA A 170 -25.00 10.55 -8.58
C ALA A 170 -23.84 11.37 -9.20
N GLY A 171 -23.38 11.01 -10.41
CA GLY A 171 -22.24 11.64 -11.08
C GLY A 171 -20.87 11.24 -10.54
N ILE A 172 -20.80 10.16 -9.77
CA ILE A 172 -19.58 9.61 -9.18
C ILE A 172 -19.19 8.35 -9.92
N PHE A 173 -17.93 8.26 -10.33
CA PHE A 173 -17.36 7.13 -11.04
C PHE A 173 -16.10 6.64 -10.33
N ARG A 174 -15.86 5.34 -10.36
CA ARG A 174 -14.61 4.76 -9.91
C ARG A 174 -13.79 4.32 -11.10
N VAL A 175 -12.56 4.81 -11.19
CA VAL A 175 -11.58 4.48 -12.22
C VAL A 175 -10.49 3.63 -11.57
N LEU A 176 -10.43 2.36 -11.93
CA LEU A 176 -9.40 1.45 -11.47
C LEU A 176 -8.34 1.33 -12.55
N PHE A 177 -7.11 1.68 -12.21
CA PHE A 177 -5.96 1.51 -13.08
C PHE A 177 -5.18 0.27 -12.65
N TYR A 178 -5.01 -0.68 -13.56
CA TYR A 178 -4.24 -1.90 -13.36
C TYR A 178 -2.87 -1.74 -13.95
N PHE A 179 -1.84 -1.96 -13.14
CA PHE A 179 -0.43 -1.90 -13.54
C PHE A 179 0.27 -3.20 -13.21
N GLY A 180 1.13 -3.66 -14.12
CA GLY A 180 2.01 -4.78 -13.87
C GLY A 180 3.16 -4.39 -12.93
N PHE A 181 3.78 -5.37 -12.28
CA PHE A 181 4.84 -5.11 -11.31
C PHE A 181 6.14 -4.52 -11.94
N MET A 182 6.31 -4.56 -13.27
CA MET A 182 7.42 -3.93 -14.00
C MET A 182 7.05 -2.57 -14.61
N GLU A 183 5.84 -2.07 -14.36
CA GLU A 183 5.39 -0.80 -14.89
C GLU A 183 5.45 0.30 -13.83
N THR A 184 5.81 1.51 -14.24
CA THR A 184 5.65 2.70 -13.39
C THR A 184 4.24 3.22 -13.58
N PRO A 185 3.45 3.39 -12.50
CA PRO A 185 2.08 3.88 -12.61
C PRO A 185 2.07 5.34 -13.10
N ASP A 186 1.63 5.56 -14.31
CA ASP A 186 1.31 6.89 -14.83
C ASP A 186 -0.21 7.04 -14.89
N VAL A 187 -0.76 7.65 -13.84
CA VAL A 187 -2.21 7.84 -13.71
C VAL A 187 -2.71 8.96 -14.60
N MET A 188 -1.88 9.97 -14.88
CA MET A 188 -2.26 11.09 -15.77
C MET A 188 -2.49 10.61 -17.20
N GLU A 189 -1.56 9.82 -17.73
CA GLU A 189 -1.69 9.24 -19.06
C GLU A 189 -2.87 8.24 -19.09
N GLY A 190 -3.00 7.40 -18.05
CA GLY A 190 -4.15 6.50 -17.90
C GLY A 190 -5.48 7.23 -17.91
N LEU A 191 -5.58 8.38 -17.24
CA LEU A 191 -6.79 9.19 -17.20
C LEU A 191 -7.10 9.85 -18.55
N ARG A 192 -6.09 10.33 -19.29
CA ARG A 192 -6.26 10.82 -20.67
C ARG A 192 -6.86 9.73 -21.57
N VAL A 193 -6.31 8.52 -21.51
CA VAL A 193 -6.83 7.38 -22.26
C VAL A 193 -8.26 7.03 -21.83
N ALA A 194 -8.55 7.02 -20.53
CA ALA A 194 -9.88 6.77 -19.99
C ALA A 194 -10.91 7.79 -20.52
N CYS A 195 -10.57 9.09 -20.52
CA CYS A 195 -11.45 10.16 -20.99
C CYS A 195 -11.73 10.06 -22.51
N LEU A 196 -10.82 9.47 -23.29
CA LEU A 196 -11.03 9.22 -24.72
C LEU A 196 -11.86 7.97 -25.00
N GLN A 197 -11.70 6.93 -24.18
CA GLN A 197 -12.33 5.61 -24.43
C GLN A 197 -13.71 5.48 -23.78
N GLN A 198 -13.97 6.16 -22.67
CA GLN A 198 -15.21 6.00 -21.90
C GLN A 198 -16.16 7.17 -22.13
N PRO A 199 -17.34 6.94 -22.72
CA PRO A 199 -18.31 7.99 -23.02
C PRO A 199 -18.73 8.82 -21.79
N GLU A 200 -18.78 8.18 -20.61
CA GLU A 200 -19.17 8.82 -19.35
C GLU A 200 -18.14 9.85 -18.87
N LEU A 201 -16.91 9.75 -19.35
CA LEU A 201 -15.81 10.65 -19.02
C LEU A 201 -15.54 11.68 -20.11
N HIS A 202 -16.27 11.65 -21.22
CA HIS A 202 -16.08 12.62 -22.30
C HIS A 202 -16.27 14.05 -21.80
N GLY A 203 -15.40 14.97 -22.26
CA GLY A 203 -15.40 16.36 -21.88
C GLY A 203 -14.75 16.65 -20.52
N ILE A 204 -14.16 15.63 -19.86
CA ILE A 204 -13.23 15.86 -18.73
C ILE A 204 -11.84 16.07 -19.33
N ASP A 205 -11.23 17.22 -18.99
CA ASP A 205 -9.85 17.51 -19.32
C ASP A 205 -8.98 17.21 -18.09
N PRO A 206 -8.14 16.17 -18.12
CA PRO A 206 -7.27 15.82 -17.00
C PRO A 206 -6.30 16.93 -16.57
N GLU A 207 -6.00 17.85 -17.46
CA GLU A 207 -5.11 18.99 -17.17
C GLU A 207 -5.84 20.15 -16.47
N ASN A 208 -7.18 20.08 -16.35
CA ASN A 208 -7.99 21.15 -15.79
C ASN A 208 -8.97 20.67 -14.73
N ILE A 209 -8.60 19.62 -13.98
CA ILE A 209 -9.36 19.12 -12.84
C ILE A 209 -8.57 19.22 -11.53
N THR A 210 -9.27 19.22 -10.41
CA THR A 210 -8.63 19.24 -9.10
C THR A 210 -8.42 17.82 -8.60
N TYR A 211 -7.19 17.52 -8.19
CA TYR A 211 -6.79 16.23 -7.65
C TYR A 211 -6.72 16.27 -6.14
N TYR A 212 -7.58 15.53 -5.46
CA TYR A 212 -7.61 15.43 -4.02
C TYR A 212 -6.80 14.23 -3.54
N PHE A 213 -5.75 14.51 -2.79
CA PHE A 213 -4.95 13.50 -2.09
C PHE A 213 -5.23 13.56 -0.59
N ARG A 214 -5.32 12.40 0.02
CA ARG A 214 -5.44 12.31 1.46
C ARG A 214 -4.07 12.21 2.10
N ARG A 215 -3.77 13.16 2.99
CA ARG A 215 -2.62 13.08 3.88
C ARG A 215 -3.08 12.58 5.25
N VAL A 216 -2.60 11.41 5.65
CA VAL A 216 -2.94 10.86 6.96
C VAL A 216 -1.87 11.24 7.96
N MET A 217 -2.29 11.89 9.03
CA MET A 217 -1.46 12.13 10.21
C MET A 217 -1.81 11.10 11.27
N VAL A 218 -0.81 10.32 11.67
CA VAL A 218 -0.98 9.27 12.68
C VAL A 218 -0.66 9.86 14.05
N ILE A 219 -1.65 9.79 14.95
CA ILE A 219 -1.51 10.24 16.35
C ILE A 219 -1.43 9.01 17.24
N ALA A 220 -0.30 8.87 17.96
CA ALA A 220 -0.13 7.78 18.91
C ALA A 220 -0.89 8.07 20.20
N THR A 221 -1.87 7.20 20.55
CA THR A 221 -2.67 7.36 21.77
C THR A 221 -2.66 6.07 22.60
N GLU A 222 -2.99 6.20 23.90
CA GLU A 222 -3.18 5.05 24.79
C GLU A 222 -4.55 4.37 24.59
N LYS A 223 -5.50 5.05 23.96
CA LYS A 223 -6.88 4.60 23.82
C LYS A 223 -7.05 3.36 22.97
N THR A 224 -6.17 3.16 21.99
CA THR A 224 -6.25 2.06 21.05
C THR A 224 -5.34 0.91 21.50
N SER A 225 -5.89 -0.29 21.65
CA SER A 225 -5.13 -1.49 21.99
C SER A 225 -4.32 -2.02 20.78
N GLY A 226 -3.32 -2.86 21.03
CA GLY A 226 -2.62 -3.61 19.99
C GLY A 226 -1.12 -3.34 19.89
N MET A 227 -0.64 -2.15 20.31
CA MET A 227 0.78 -1.83 20.27
C MET A 227 1.14 -0.83 21.38
N ALA A 228 2.33 -0.98 22.00
CA ALA A 228 2.81 -0.04 23.01
C ALA A 228 2.96 1.38 22.43
N VAL A 229 2.67 2.41 23.21
CA VAL A 229 2.63 3.83 22.78
C VAL A 229 3.96 4.28 22.15
N TRP A 230 5.09 3.93 22.75
CA TRP A 230 6.39 4.28 22.18
C TRP A 230 6.63 3.66 20.78
N ARG A 231 6.10 2.44 20.51
CA ARG A 231 6.15 1.83 19.19
C ARG A 231 5.21 2.52 18.22
N LYS A 232 4.02 2.97 18.67
CA LYS A 232 3.10 3.78 17.86
C LYS A 232 3.75 5.11 17.46
N THR A 233 4.47 5.76 18.40
CA THR A 233 5.24 6.99 18.11
C THR A 233 6.32 6.74 17.07
N LEU A 234 7.07 5.63 17.19
CA LEU A 234 8.05 5.25 16.17
C LEU A 234 7.39 5.02 14.81
N PHE A 235 6.26 4.33 14.76
CA PHE A 235 5.49 4.14 13.52
C PHE A 235 5.00 5.47 12.94
N ALA A 236 4.47 6.38 13.76
CA ALA A 236 4.03 7.71 13.33
C ALA A 236 5.18 8.51 12.71
N ALA A 237 6.37 8.48 13.31
CA ALA A 237 7.58 9.12 12.78
C ALA A 237 8.00 8.51 11.43
N MET A 238 7.99 7.19 11.30
CA MET A 238 8.27 6.51 10.01
C MET A 238 7.23 6.86 8.95
N HIS A 239 5.95 6.88 9.33
CA HIS A 239 4.84 7.19 8.41
C HIS A 239 4.89 8.63 7.91
N LEU A 240 5.30 9.58 8.75
CA LEU A 240 5.47 10.98 8.38
C LEU A 240 6.55 11.18 7.29
N ASN A 241 7.59 10.34 7.32
CA ASN A 241 8.69 10.37 6.34
C ASN A 241 8.43 9.50 5.09
N ALA A 242 7.26 8.87 4.97
CA ALA A 242 6.90 8.13 3.77
C ALA A 242 6.63 9.09 2.59
N ASN A 243 6.94 8.63 1.39
CA ASN A 243 6.77 9.44 0.17
C ASN A 243 5.32 9.90 -0.03
N LEU A 244 5.17 11.10 -0.57
CA LEU A 244 3.87 11.67 -0.94
C LEU A 244 3.32 10.94 -2.18
N PRO A 245 2.07 10.46 -2.14
CA PRO A 245 1.46 9.76 -3.28
C PRO A 245 1.37 10.59 -4.56
N ALA A 246 1.18 11.91 -4.47
CA ALA A 246 1.04 12.78 -5.63
C ALA A 246 2.26 12.74 -6.57
N ALA A 247 3.48 12.79 -6.01
CA ALA A 247 4.71 12.69 -6.79
C ALA A 247 4.87 11.31 -7.46
N TYR A 248 4.40 10.25 -6.78
CA TYR A 248 4.46 8.89 -7.32
C TYR A 248 3.55 8.69 -8.55
N PHE A 249 2.40 9.38 -8.60
CA PHE A 249 1.43 9.25 -9.68
C PHE A 249 1.61 10.28 -10.81
N GLY A 250 2.67 11.09 -10.78
CA GLY A 250 2.98 12.07 -11.83
C GLY A 250 1.98 13.24 -11.91
N VAL A 251 1.20 13.50 -10.87
CA VAL A 251 0.20 14.58 -10.88
C VAL A 251 0.88 15.95 -10.66
N PRO A 252 0.57 16.96 -11.48
CA PRO A 252 1.13 18.30 -11.34
C PRO A 252 0.76 18.93 -9.98
N CYS A 253 1.75 19.40 -9.23
CA CYS A 253 1.54 19.96 -7.89
C CYS A 253 0.55 21.12 -7.84
N ALA A 254 0.42 21.89 -8.93
CA ALA A 254 -0.48 23.04 -9.02
C ALA A 254 -1.99 22.63 -8.98
N GLN A 255 -2.30 21.38 -9.28
CA GLN A 255 -3.67 20.84 -9.32
C GLN A 255 -4.01 19.99 -8.10
N VAL A 256 -3.06 19.85 -7.17
CA VAL A 256 -3.20 18.98 -6.00
C VAL A 256 -3.76 19.75 -4.81
N VAL A 257 -4.81 19.20 -4.22
CA VAL A 257 -5.34 19.60 -2.92
C VAL A 257 -5.13 18.46 -1.94
N GLU A 258 -4.37 18.70 -0.89
CA GLU A 258 -4.17 17.72 0.18
C GLU A 258 -5.23 17.91 1.27
N VAL A 259 -5.97 16.84 1.55
CA VAL A 259 -6.94 16.79 2.66
C VAL A 259 -6.28 16.05 3.82
N GLY A 260 -5.99 16.79 4.89
CA GLY A 260 -5.46 16.24 6.13
C GLY A 260 -6.52 15.40 6.86
N LEU A 261 -6.16 14.21 7.30
CA LEU A 261 -6.97 13.35 8.16
C LEU A 261 -6.13 12.86 9.33
N GLU A 262 -6.54 13.21 10.54
CA GLU A 262 -5.93 12.70 11.74
C GLU A 262 -6.56 11.35 12.11
N VAL A 263 -5.71 10.36 12.40
CA VAL A 263 -6.13 9.02 12.81
C VAL A 263 -5.39 8.67 14.10
N GLU A 264 -6.14 8.49 15.17
CA GLU A 264 -5.61 8.02 16.46
C GLU A 264 -5.39 6.50 16.38
N ILE A 265 -4.21 6.03 16.75
CA ILE A 265 -3.87 4.60 16.81
C ILE A 265 -3.38 4.20 18.19
#